data_7f5609fb99148f259f5bebd2892ba948
#
_entry.id   7f5609fb99148f259f5bebd2892ba948
#
_cell.length_a   1.000
_cell.length_b   1.000
_cell.length_c   1.000
_cell.angle_alpha   90.00
_cell.angle_beta   90.00
_cell.angle_gamma   90.00
#
_symmetry.space_group_name_H-M   'P 1'
#
loop_
_entity.id
_entity.type
_entity.pdbx_description
1 polymer ?
#
loop_
_entity_poly.entity_id
_entity_poly.type
_entity_poly.pdbx_seq_one_letter_code
_entity_poly.pdbx_strand_id
1 'polypeptide(L)'
;IKDTTNRAVDTTKPKPVSPKFKSIKKASKLIDKAKKPVMLIGLGTQHAKDELREFIETAKIPVIHTLPAKTILPDDHPYSIGNLGKIGTKTSYQTIQDADLLIMAGTNYPYVNYLPKKNIKAIQIDTNEENIGARFKINVGILGDSKVAFHQLTENIKHVAKRPFLDKTLERKAVWDKWMKQDLNNDNSPLRPERLMKAINANLKDDAIISADVGTSTVWSTRYLNLS
;
A
#
# COMPACT_ATOMS: atom_id res chain seq x y z
N ILE A 1 26.83 39.16 1.47
CA ILE A 1 26.04 37.92 1.58
C ILE A 1 24.73 38.36 2.23
N LYS A 2 23.63 38.42 1.42
CA LYS A 2 22.28 38.71 1.97
C LYS A 2 21.81 37.50 2.73
N ASP A 3 21.46 37.70 3.99
CA ASP A 3 20.86 36.67 4.85
C ASP A 3 19.51 36.24 4.27
N THR A 4 19.44 35.00 3.81
CA THR A 4 18.23 34.40 3.21
C THR A 4 17.48 33.50 4.18
N THR A 5 17.77 33.59 5.48
CA THR A 5 17.33 32.64 6.50
C THR A 5 15.93 32.88 7.07
N ASN A 6 15.18 33.90 6.63
CA ASN A 6 13.85 34.19 7.14
C ASN A 6 12.74 33.97 6.09
N ARG A 7 12.69 32.80 5.42
CA ARG A 7 11.43 32.35 4.88
C ARG A 7 10.67 31.65 6.00
N ALA A 8 9.70 32.34 6.58
CA ALA A 8 8.70 31.73 7.43
C ALA A 8 8.09 30.55 6.63
N VAL A 9 8.40 29.34 7.06
CA VAL A 9 7.74 28.14 6.49
C VAL A 9 6.29 28.25 6.91
N ASP A 10 5.37 28.39 5.95
CA ASP A 10 3.95 28.34 6.23
C ASP A 10 3.63 26.96 6.81
N THR A 11 3.45 26.90 8.12
CA THR A 11 3.12 25.69 8.87
C THR A 11 1.61 25.42 8.89
N THR A 12 0.81 26.23 8.22
CA THR A 12 -0.63 25.98 8.08
C THR A 12 -0.81 24.74 7.23
N LYS A 13 -1.37 23.68 7.84
CA LYS A 13 -1.73 22.48 7.09
C LYS A 13 -2.77 22.87 6.03
N PRO A 14 -2.50 22.61 4.75
CA PRO A 14 -3.48 22.92 3.71
C PRO A 14 -4.80 22.20 4.04
N LYS A 15 -5.91 22.91 3.82
CA LYS A 15 -7.25 22.31 4.02
C LYS A 15 -7.36 21.06 3.14
N PRO A 16 -7.91 19.95 3.66
CA PRO A 16 -8.11 18.74 2.86
C PRO A 16 -8.91 19.04 1.61
N VAL A 17 -8.40 18.65 0.45
CA VAL A 17 -9.13 18.79 -0.82
C VAL A 17 -10.23 17.74 -0.84
N SER A 18 -11.49 18.19 -0.87
CA SER A 18 -12.65 17.30 -0.93
C SER A 18 -12.83 16.74 -2.36
N PRO A 19 -12.92 15.42 -2.52
CA PRO A 19 -13.15 14.80 -3.82
C PRO A 19 -14.50 15.23 -4.44
N LYS A 20 -14.54 15.31 -5.78
CA LYS A 20 -15.80 15.51 -6.50
C LYS A 20 -16.68 14.27 -6.36
N PHE A 21 -17.89 14.41 -5.83
CA PHE A 21 -18.85 13.31 -5.62
C PHE A 21 -19.13 12.47 -6.88
N LYS A 22 -19.12 13.09 -8.06
CA LYS A 22 -19.24 12.40 -9.36
C LYS A 22 -18.11 11.37 -9.58
N SER A 23 -16.88 11.70 -9.17
CA SER A 23 -15.73 10.77 -9.25
C SER A 23 -15.89 9.63 -8.26
N ILE A 24 -16.30 9.90 -7.02
CA ILE A 24 -16.62 8.89 -6.01
C ILE A 24 -17.67 7.89 -6.54
N LYS A 25 -18.81 8.37 -7.03
CA LYS A 25 -19.86 7.49 -7.61
C LYS A 25 -19.37 6.63 -8.79
N LYS A 26 -18.50 7.19 -9.65
CA LYS A 26 -17.91 6.41 -10.76
C LYS A 26 -16.98 5.34 -10.24
N ALA A 27 -16.13 5.67 -9.26
CA ALA A 27 -15.20 4.74 -8.64
C ALA A 27 -15.94 3.62 -7.90
N SER A 28 -16.95 3.94 -7.09
CA SER A 28 -17.76 2.95 -6.37
C SER A 28 -18.38 1.93 -7.32
N LYS A 29 -18.92 2.37 -8.47
CA LYS A 29 -19.47 1.45 -9.49
C LYS A 29 -18.41 0.52 -10.07
N LEU A 30 -17.15 0.95 -10.22
CA LEU A 30 -16.06 0.08 -10.67
C LEU A 30 -15.68 -0.92 -9.59
N ILE A 31 -15.61 -0.49 -8.34
CA ILE A 31 -15.28 -1.34 -7.18
C ILE A 31 -16.34 -2.43 -6.98
N ASP A 32 -17.63 -2.06 -7.08
CA ASP A 32 -18.74 -3.01 -6.95
C ASP A 32 -18.76 -4.07 -8.06
N LYS A 33 -18.34 -3.71 -9.28
CA LYS A 33 -18.29 -4.63 -10.41
C LYS A 33 -17.03 -5.51 -10.45
N ALA A 34 -15.96 -5.09 -9.79
CA ALA A 34 -14.69 -5.79 -9.83
C ALA A 34 -14.79 -7.15 -9.10
N LYS A 35 -14.25 -8.18 -9.75
CA LYS A 35 -14.12 -9.52 -9.14
C LYS A 35 -12.77 -9.70 -8.46
N LYS A 36 -11.75 -8.99 -8.93
CA LYS A 36 -10.35 -9.10 -8.49
C LYS A 36 -9.73 -7.71 -8.25
N PRO A 37 -10.33 -6.87 -7.38
CA PRO A 37 -9.73 -5.59 -7.08
C PRO A 37 -8.47 -5.76 -6.23
N VAL A 38 -7.49 -4.91 -6.47
CA VAL A 38 -6.28 -4.78 -5.65
C VAL A 38 -6.01 -3.30 -5.37
N MET A 39 -5.51 -3.01 -4.20
CA MET A 39 -5.13 -1.66 -3.81
C MET A 39 -3.63 -1.53 -3.68
N LEU A 40 -3.06 -0.45 -4.23
CA LEU A 40 -1.68 -0.03 -4.05
C LEU A 40 -1.66 1.30 -3.32
N ILE A 41 -1.17 1.28 -2.07
CA ILE A 41 -1.06 2.48 -1.23
C ILE A 41 0.35 3.05 -1.22
N GLY A 42 0.44 4.36 -1.14
CA GLY A 42 1.67 5.10 -0.95
C GLY A 42 1.63 6.03 0.25
N LEU A 43 2.69 6.78 0.46
CA LEU A 43 2.87 7.67 1.62
C LEU A 43 1.73 8.70 1.77
N GLY A 44 1.09 9.10 0.67
CA GLY A 44 -0.05 10.03 0.72
C GLY A 44 -1.29 9.50 1.44
N THR A 45 -1.28 8.23 1.90
CA THR A 45 -2.36 7.65 2.72
C THR A 45 -2.03 7.61 4.22
N GLN A 46 -0.88 8.18 4.66
CA GLN A 46 -0.39 8.09 6.05
C GLN A 46 -1.36 8.67 7.10
N HIS A 47 -2.19 9.63 6.73
CA HIS A 47 -3.17 10.27 7.64
C HIS A 47 -4.59 9.71 7.50
N ALA A 48 -4.74 8.58 6.79
CA ALA A 48 -6.03 7.95 6.48
C ALA A 48 -6.04 6.46 6.90
N LYS A 49 -5.32 6.10 7.97
CA LYS A 49 -5.15 4.70 8.40
C LYS A 49 -6.48 4.03 8.74
N ASP A 50 -7.33 4.70 9.50
CA ASP A 50 -8.61 4.14 9.97
C ASP A 50 -9.61 4.04 8.82
N GLU A 51 -9.74 5.07 7.99
CA GLU A 51 -10.62 5.10 6.84
C GLU A 51 -10.16 4.10 5.76
N LEU A 52 -8.84 3.92 5.60
CA LEU A 52 -8.29 2.87 4.74
C LEU A 52 -8.72 1.49 5.23
N ARG A 53 -8.56 1.22 6.53
CA ARG A 53 -8.93 -0.07 7.14
C ARG A 53 -10.42 -0.35 6.93
N GLU A 54 -11.28 0.58 7.28
CA GLU A 54 -12.72 0.45 7.11
C GLU A 54 -13.10 0.18 5.64
N PHE A 55 -12.51 0.93 4.71
CA PHE A 55 -12.75 0.77 3.28
C PHE A 55 -12.37 -0.61 2.77
N ILE A 56 -11.14 -1.08 3.06
CA ILE A 56 -10.67 -2.38 2.56
C ILE A 56 -11.41 -3.54 3.19
N GLU A 57 -11.80 -3.43 4.46
CA GLU A 57 -12.59 -4.45 5.16
C GLU A 57 -14.01 -4.53 4.63
N THR A 58 -14.64 -3.38 4.32
CA THR A 58 -15.96 -3.32 3.70
C THR A 58 -15.95 -3.92 2.30
N ALA A 59 -14.94 -3.60 1.49
CA ALA A 59 -14.83 -4.05 0.10
C ALA A 59 -14.10 -5.38 -0.08
N LYS A 60 -13.47 -5.94 0.98
CA LYS A 60 -12.65 -7.16 0.94
C LYS A 60 -11.55 -7.08 -0.12
N ILE A 61 -10.72 -6.04 -0.05
CA ILE A 61 -9.66 -5.74 -1.03
C ILE A 61 -8.28 -6.01 -0.43
N PRO A 62 -7.42 -6.84 -1.06
CA PRO A 62 -6.03 -7.01 -0.66
C PRO A 62 -5.24 -5.73 -0.93
N VAL A 63 -4.36 -5.38 0.01
CA VAL A 63 -3.56 -4.15 -0.02
C VAL A 63 -2.09 -4.47 -0.23
N ILE A 64 -1.52 -3.84 -1.22
CA ILE A 64 -0.09 -3.80 -1.50
C ILE A 64 0.40 -2.40 -1.17
N HIS A 65 1.58 -2.26 -0.61
CA HIS A 65 2.14 -0.95 -0.28
C HIS A 65 3.43 -0.66 -1.04
N THR A 66 3.73 0.62 -1.20
CA THR A 66 5.07 1.08 -1.58
C THR A 66 5.98 1.03 -0.37
N LEU A 67 7.30 1.01 -0.57
CA LEU A 67 8.24 0.98 0.57
C LEU A 67 8.00 2.11 1.58
N PRO A 68 7.81 3.38 1.19
CA PRO A 68 7.52 4.46 2.13
C PRO A 68 6.19 4.32 2.88
N ALA A 69 5.32 3.42 2.45
CA ALA A 69 4.00 3.21 3.05
C ALA A 69 3.91 1.94 3.92
N LYS A 70 5.05 1.31 4.24
CA LYS A 70 5.10 0.02 4.96
C LYS A 70 4.35 0.02 6.30
N THR A 71 4.35 1.12 7.04
CA THR A 71 3.73 1.23 8.38
C THR A 71 2.31 1.81 8.37
N ILE A 72 1.74 2.08 7.19
CA ILE A 72 0.40 2.68 7.09
C ILE A 72 -0.69 1.66 7.41
N LEU A 73 -0.55 0.45 6.88
CA LEU A 73 -1.32 -0.71 7.27
C LEU A 73 -0.36 -1.69 7.93
N PRO A 74 -0.60 -2.15 9.17
CA PRO A 74 0.28 -3.08 9.86
C PRO A 74 0.61 -4.33 9.03
N ASP A 75 1.83 -4.83 9.13
CA ASP A 75 2.26 -6.01 8.36
C ASP A 75 1.48 -7.28 8.73
N ASP A 76 0.99 -7.36 9.97
CA ASP A 76 0.16 -8.45 10.49
C ASP A 76 -1.32 -8.31 10.14
N HIS A 77 -1.76 -7.17 9.59
CA HIS A 77 -3.13 -7.03 9.13
C HIS A 77 -3.45 -8.08 8.06
N PRO A 78 -4.59 -8.81 8.16
CA PRO A 78 -4.91 -9.92 7.26
C PRO A 78 -4.87 -9.55 5.78
N TYR A 79 -5.19 -8.31 5.42
CA TYR A 79 -5.24 -7.87 4.03
C TYR A 79 -3.94 -7.21 3.54
N SER A 80 -2.93 -7.08 4.40
CA SER A 80 -1.60 -6.60 4.04
C SER A 80 -0.84 -7.68 3.28
N ILE A 81 -0.54 -7.46 2.00
CA ILE A 81 0.07 -8.47 1.12
C ILE A 81 1.58 -8.26 0.98
N GLY A 82 2.06 -7.12 1.41
CA GLY A 82 3.47 -6.75 1.36
C GLY A 82 3.80 -5.70 0.31
N ASN A 83 5.09 -5.48 0.12
CA ASN A 83 5.62 -4.43 -0.74
C ASN A 83 5.62 -4.83 -2.22
N LEU A 84 5.43 -3.85 -3.12
CA LEU A 84 5.58 -4.01 -4.57
C LEU A 84 6.93 -3.45 -5.04
N GLY A 85 7.56 -4.11 -5.99
CA GLY A 85 8.77 -3.63 -6.64
C GLY A 85 9.92 -4.64 -6.63
N LYS A 86 11.13 -4.20 -6.94
CA LYS A 86 12.32 -5.05 -7.03
C LYS A 86 12.61 -5.83 -5.74
N ILE A 87 12.36 -5.20 -4.60
CA ILE A 87 12.55 -5.80 -3.27
C ILE A 87 11.23 -6.29 -2.65
N GLY A 88 10.14 -6.26 -3.42
CA GLY A 88 8.82 -6.67 -3.00
C GLY A 88 8.63 -8.18 -2.86
N THR A 89 7.41 -8.57 -2.47
CA THR A 89 7.05 -9.98 -2.31
C THR A 89 6.56 -10.59 -3.63
N LYS A 90 6.77 -11.88 -3.80
CA LYS A 90 6.20 -12.62 -4.95
C LYS A 90 4.67 -12.55 -4.94
N THR A 91 4.08 -12.60 -3.76
CA THR A 91 2.62 -12.52 -3.56
C THR A 91 2.06 -11.20 -4.05
N SER A 92 2.69 -10.06 -3.70
CA SER A 92 2.27 -8.73 -4.17
C SER A 92 2.31 -8.64 -5.69
N TYR A 93 3.41 -9.11 -6.31
CA TYR A 93 3.54 -9.11 -7.77
C TYR A 93 2.47 -9.99 -8.44
N GLN A 94 2.26 -11.21 -7.97
CA GLN A 94 1.25 -12.10 -8.53
C GLN A 94 -0.18 -11.54 -8.37
N THR A 95 -0.48 -10.96 -7.20
CA THR A 95 -1.79 -10.38 -6.90
C THR A 95 -2.11 -9.21 -7.84
N ILE A 96 -1.16 -8.30 -8.02
CA ILE A 96 -1.40 -7.14 -8.89
C ILE A 96 -1.51 -7.54 -10.38
N GLN A 97 -0.78 -8.59 -10.83
CA GLN A 97 -0.89 -9.09 -12.22
C GLN A 97 -2.21 -9.84 -12.50
N ASP A 98 -2.83 -10.43 -11.47
CA ASP A 98 -4.11 -11.17 -11.59
C ASP A 98 -5.33 -10.27 -11.45
N ALA A 99 -5.14 -9.00 -11.06
CA ALA A 99 -6.23 -8.06 -10.80
C ALA A 99 -7.04 -7.71 -12.05
N ASP A 100 -8.31 -7.35 -11.86
CA ASP A 100 -9.19 -6.75 -12.89
C ASP A 100 -9.50 -5.27 -12.61
N LEU A 101 -9.17 -4.81 -11.39
CA LEU A 101 -9.23 -3.41 -11.00
C LEU A 101 -8.04 -3.06 -10.12
N LEU A 102 -7.30 -2.03 -10.51
CA LEU A 102 -6.23 -1.41 -9.71
C LEU A 102 -6.76 -0.13 -9.06
N ILE A 103 -6.59 0.00 -7.74
CA ILE A 103 -6.85 1.23 -6.99
C ILE A 103 -5.50 1.74 -6.47
N MET A 104 -5.01 2.85 -7.01
CA MET A 104 -3.81 3.52 -6.49
C MET A 104 -4.24 4.67 -5.59
N ALA A 105 -3.64 4.79 -4.40
CA ALA A 105 -3.94 5.88 -3.48
C ALA A 105 -2.66 6.46 -2.87
N GLY A 106 -2.51 7.77 -2.96
CA GLY A 106 -1.39 8.51 -2.38
C GLY A 106 -0.03 8.11 -2.93
N THR A 107 0.03 7.69 -4.20
CA THR A 107 1.27 7.30 -4.87
C THR A 107 1.24 7.61 -6.36
N ASN A 108 2.37 8.12 -6.84
CA ASN A 108 2.70 8.21 -8.26
C ASN A 108 3.74 7.13 -8.63
N TYR A 109 3.44 5.89 -8.33
CA TYR A 109 4.34 4.73 -8.38
C TYR A 109 5.23 4.70 -9.65
N PRO A 110 6.54 4.96 -9.53
CA PRO A 110 7.40 5.17 -10.71
C PRO A 110 7.84 3.86 -11.39
N TYR A 111 7.72 2.73 -10.70
CA TYR A 111 8.20 1.43 -11.19
C TYR A 111 7.14 0.73 -12.03
N VAL A 112 6.78 1.33 -13.16
CA VAL A 112 5.66 0.90 -14.04
C VAL A 112 5.75 -0.57 -14.49
N ASN A 113 6.96 -1.14 -14.56
CA ASN A 113 7.17 -2.53 -14.93
C ASN A 113 6.54 -3.55 -13.95
N TYR A 114 6.22 -3.11 -12.72
CA TYR A 114 5.56 -3.94 -11.70
C TYR A 114 4.04 -3.75 -11.69
N LEU A 115 3.53 -2.70 -12.36
CA LEU A 115 2.10 -2.49 -12.50
C LEU A 115 1.48 -3.55 -13.43
N PRO A 116 0.14 -3.70 -13.48
CA PRO A 116 -0.49 -4.70 -14.31
C PRO A 116 -0.08 -4.59 -15.78
N LYS A 117 0.36 -5.70 -16.37
CA LYS A 117 0.71 -5.76 -17.80
C LYS A 117 -0.52 -5.78 -18.70
N LYS A 118 -1.66 -6.23 -18.17
CA LYS A 118 -2.93 -6.28 -18.87
C LYS A 118 -3.62 -4.92 -18.82
N ASN A 119 -4.40 -4.60 -19.83
CA ASN A 119 -5.26 -3.42 -19.81
C ASN A 119 -6.46 -3.67 -18.87
N ILE A 120 -6.35 -3.27 -17.64
CA ILE A 120 -7.40 -3.38 -16.63
C ILE A 120 -7.99 -2.02 -16.28
N LYS A 121 -9.12 -2.00 -15.58
CA LYS A 121 -9.66 -0.75 -15.03
C LYS A 121 -8.79 -0.26 -13.90
N ALA A 122 -8.67 1.07 -13.79
CA ALA A 122 -7.91 1.68 -12.70
C ALA A 122 -8.58 2.95 -12.17
N ILE A 123 -8.43 3.13 -10.85
CA ILE A 123 -8.81 4.31 -10.08
C ILE A 123 -7.52 4.86 -9.46
N GLN A 124 -7.35 6.16 -9.46
CA GLN A 124 -6.25 6.80 -8.74
C GLN A 124 -6.75 7.93 -7.86
N ILE A 125 -6.33 7.94 -6.61
CA ILE A 125 -6.63 8.95 -5.59
C ILE A 125 -5.33 9.70 -5.28
N ASP A 126 -5.29 10.99 -5.51
CA ASP A 126 -4.13 11.84 -5.23
C ASP A 126 -4.58 13.28 -4.96
N THR A 127 -3.81 14.01 -4.17
CA THR A 127 -4.01 15.45 -3.93
C THR A 127 -3.40 16.31 -5.02
N ASN A 128 -2.48 15.76 -5.84
CA ASN A 128 -1.87 16.43 -6.99
C ASN A 128 -2.47 15.87 -8.29
N GLU A 129 -3.11 16.78 -9.06
CA GLU A 129 -3.72 16.42 -10.35
C GLU A 129 -2.72 15.88 -11.37
N GLU A 130 -1.48 16.36 -11.36
CA GLU A 130 -0.41 15.92 -12.27
C GLU A 130 -0.01 14.46 -12.06
N ASN A 131 -0.22 13.90 -10.86
CA ASN A 131 0.03 12.49 -10.58
C ASN A 131 -1.02 11.58 -11.20
N ILE A 132 -2.26 12.10 -11.37
CA ILE A 132 -3.40 11.29 -11.80
C ILE A 132 -3.26 10.89 -13.27
N GLY A 133 -3.05 9.59 -13.51
CA GLY A 133 -2.86 9.04 -14.86
C GLY A 133 -1.44 9.18 -15.43
N ALA A 134 -0.50 9.78 -14.71
CA ALA A 134 0.85 10.04 -15.21
C ALA A 134 1.66 8.76 -15.51
N ARG A 135 1.42 7.67 -14.77
CA ARG A 135 2.20 6.43 -14.87
C ARG A 135 1.41 5.22 -15.36
N PHE A 136 0.10 5.25 -15.23
CA PHE A 136 -0.79 4.18 -15.61
C PHE A 136 -2.10 4.74 -16.16
N LYS A 137 -2.65 4.10 -17.22
CA LYS A 137 -3.93 4.51 -17.79
C LYS A 137 -5.05 4.28 -16.77
N ILE A 138 -5.69 5.34 -16.33
CA ILE A 138 -6.77 5.29 -15.35
C ILE A 138 -8.15 5.56 -15.98
N ASN A 139 -9.19 5.03 -15.36
CA ASN A 139 -10.58 5.24 -15.76
C ASN A 139 -11.27 6.29 -14.90
N VAL A 140 -10.87 6.42 -13.63
CA VAL A 140 -11.40 7.40 -12.70
C VAL A 140 -10.28 8.00 -11.88
N GLY A 141 -10.06 9.32 -12.03
CA GLY A 141 -9.24 10.12 -11.13
C GLY A 141 -10.09 10.71 -10.02
N ILE A 142 -9.62 10.58 -8.78
CA ILE A 142 -10.19 11.21 -7.60
C ILE A 142 -9.14 12.21 -7.10
N LEU A 143 -9.30 13.47 -7.48
CA LEU A 143 -8.49 14.57 -6.95
C LEU A 143 -9.01 14.91 -5.57
N GLY A 144 -8.23 14.61 -4.53
CA GLY A 144 -8.62 14.87 -3.16
C GLY A 144 -7.81 14.13 -2.12
N ASP A 145 -8.06 14.48 -0.87
CA ASP A 145 -7.45 13.85 0.29
C ASP A 145 -7.90 12.38 0.44
N SER A 146 -6.94 11.49 0.73
CA SER A 146 -7.19 10.05 0.84
C SER A 146 -8.17 9.71 1.96
N LYS A 147 -8.11 10.43 3.08
CA LYS A 147 -9.01 10.24 4.23
C LYS A 147 -10.46 10.50 3.83
N VAL A 148 -10.71 11.64 3.19
CA VAL A 148 -12.06 12.02 2.70
C VAL A 148 -12.51 11.07 1.60
N ALA A 149 -11.59 10.68 0.70
CA ALA A 149 -11.91 9.77 -0.40
C ALA A 149 -12.32 8.38 0.10
N PHE A 150 -11.59 7.79 1.05
CA PHE A 150 -11.91 6.47 1.60
C PHE A 150 -13.24 6.50 2.35
N HIS A 151 -13.47 7.49 3.21
CA HIS A 151 -14.74 7.66 3.90
C HIS A 151 -15.91 7.69 2.91
N GLN A 152 -15.86 8.59 1.91
CA GLN A 152 -16.92 8.69 0.90
C GLN A 152 -17.05 7.42 0.04
N LEU A 153 -15.96 6.71 -0.27
CA LEU A 153 -16.04 5.45 -0.98
C LEU A 153 -16.73 4.39 -0.13
N THR A 154 -16.39 4.26 1.15
CA THR A 154 -17.01 3.31 2.08
C THR A 154 -18.52 3.50 2.13
N GLU A 155 -18.99 4.73 2.22
CA GLU A 155 -20.44 5.03 2.22
C GLU A 155 -21.16 4.72 0.88
N ASN A 156 -20.42 4.65 -0.22
CA ASN A 156 -21.01 4.54 -1.57
C ASN A 156 -20.76 3.19 -2.27
N ILE A 157 -20.02 2.27 -1.65
CA ILE A 157 -19.82 0.89 -2.15
C ILE A 157 -20.77 -0.09 -1.46
N LYS A 158 -20.97 -1.25 -2.08
CA LYS A 158 -21.68 -2.34 -1.46
C LYS A 158 -20.77 -3.06 -0.46
N HIS A 159 -21.32 -3.40 0.70
CA HIS A 159 -20.64 -4.29 1.62
C HIS A 159 -20.49 -5.68 0.97
N VAL A 160 -19.26 -6.22 0.98
CA VAL A 160 -18.93 -7.52 0.41
C VAL A 160 -18.66 -8.51 1.54
N ALA A 161 -19.50 -9.51 1.68
CA ALA A 161 -19.32 -10.55 2.72
C ALA A 161 -18.08 -11.43 2.44
N LYS A 162 -17.89 -11.84 1.18
CA LYS A 162 -16.78 -12.70 0.76
C LYS A 162 -16.28 -12.31 -0.64
N ARG A 163 -14.95 -12.37 -0.82
CA ARG A 163 -14.31 -12.15 -2.12
C ARG A 163 -13.27 -13.26 -2.40
N PRO A 164 -13.57 -14.20 -3.31
CA PRO A 164 -12.68 -15.33 -3.59
C PRO A 164 -11.27 -14.91 -4.01
N PHE A 165 -11.13 -13.72 -4.60
CA PHE A 165 -9.82 -13.19 -4.96
C PHE A 165 -8.95 -12.84 -3.74
N LEU A 166 -9.56 -12.31 -2.68
CA LEU A 166 -8.88 -12.09 -1.41
C LEU A 166 -8.45 -13.43 -0.81
N ASP A 167 -9.36 -14.41 -0.72
CA ASP A 167 -9.07 -15.74 -0.17
C ASP A 167 -7.85 -16.38 -0.87
N LYS A 168 -7.86 -16.41 -2.22
CA LYS A 168 -6.74 -16.90 -3.02
C LYS A 168 -5.43 -16.13 -2.79
N THR A 169 -5.52 -14.83 -2.56
CA THR A 169 -4.35 -14.00 -2.27
C THR A 169 -3.78 -14.32 -0.91
N LEU A 170 -4.63 -14.55 0.09
CA LEU A 170 -4.22 -14.96 1.44
C LEU A 170 -3.59 -16.35 1.47
N GLU A 171 -4.10 -17.30 0.68
CA GLU A 171 -3.45 -18.61 0.49
C GLU A 171 -2.02 -18.46 -0.05
N ARG A 172 -1.81 -17.62 -1.06
CA ARG A 172 -0.48 -17.32 -1.60
C ARG A 172 0.42 -16.65 -0.56
N LYS A 173 -0.15 -15.71 0.23
CA LYS A 173 0.57 -15.06 1.31
C LYS A 173 1.03 -16.08 2.35
N ALA A 174 0.18 -17.01 2.76
CA ALA A 174 0.53 -18.05 3.72
C ALA A 174 1.71 -18.92 3.25
N VAL A 175 1.77 -19.27 1.96
CA VAL A 175 2.93 -19.98 1.37
C VAL A 175 4.20 -19.13 1.44
N TRP A 176 4.11 -17.85 1.08
CA TRP A 176 5.24 -16.92 1.19
C TRP A 176 5.72 -16.75 2.62
N ASP A 177 4.80 -16.54 3.57
CA ASP A 177 5.11 -16.36 4.98
C ASP A 177 5.77 -17.62 5.58
N LYS A 178 5.38 -18.81 5.12
CA LYS A 178 6.04 -20.07 5.50
C LYS A 178 7.52 -20.10 5.07
N TRP A 179 7.83 -19.67 3.85
CA TRP A 179 9.23 -19.58 3.40
C TRP A 179 10.02 -18.54 4.20
N MET A 180 9.42 -17.35 4.43
CA MET A 180 10.08 -16.32 5.24
C MET A 180 10.39 -16.81 6.66
N LYS A 181 9.47 -17.57 7.29
CA LYS A 181 9.69 -18.17 8.60
C LYS A 181 10.82 -19.22 8.60
N GLN A 182 10.96 -19.98 7.53
CA GLN A 182 12.09 -20.92 7.38
C GLN A 182 13.43 -20.19 7.34
N ASP A 183 13.51 -19.10 6.55
CA ASP A 183 14.73 -18.28 6.48
C ASP A 183 15.08 -17.64 7.82
N LEU A 184 14.09 -17.10 8.54
CA LEU A 184 14.25 -16.52 9.87
C LEU A 184 14.76 -17.54 10.93
N ASN A 185 14.50 -18.83 10.74
CA ASN A 185 14.87 -19.90 11.65
C ASN A 185 16.11 -20.70 11.19
N ASN A 186 16.81 -20.24 10.16
CA ASN A 186 18.01 -20.90 9.66
C ASN A 186 19.20 -20.63 10.58
N ASP A 187 19.75 -21.67 11.19
CA ASP A 187 20.88 -21.60 12.14
C ASP A 187 22.26 -21.89 11.51
N ASN A 188 22.40 -21.75 10.20
CA ASN A 188 23.65 -21.97 9.49
C ASN A 188 24.76 -21.02 9.97
N SER A 189 25.99 -21.49 9.88
CA SER A 189 27.23 -20.70 10.04
C SER A 189 27.85 -20.47 8.66
N PRO A 190 28.24 -19.22 8.29
CA PRO A 190 28.11 -17.97 9.07
C PRO A 190 26.67 -17.54 9.24
N LEU A 191 26.42 -16.73 10.28
CA LEU A 191 25.08 -16.19 10.61
C LEU A 191 24.47 -15.43 9.42
N ARG A 192 23.26 -15.82 9.02
CA ARG A 192 22.55 -15.16 7.94
C ARG A 192 21.83 -13.89 8.41
N PRO A 193 21.69 -12.86 7.54
CA PRO A 193 21.01 -11.60 7.89
C PRO A 193 19.57 -11.80 8.36
N GLU A 194 18.87 -12.80 7.85
CA GLU A 194 17.50 -13.12 8.26
C GLU A 194 17.41 -13.48 9.75
N ARG A 195 18.42 -14.17 10.30
CA ARG A 195 18.48 -14.45 11.75
C ARG A 195 18.65 -13.21 12.58
N LEU A 196 19.42 -12.21 12.08
CA LEU A 196 19.53 -10.91 12.72
C LEU A 196 18.15 -10.20 12.73
N MET A 197 17.41 -10.24 11.62
CA MET A 197 16.08 -9.66 11.55
C MET A 197 15.11 -10.31 12.54
N LYS A 198 15.20 -11.61 12.76
CA LYS A 198 14.43 -12.31 13.81
C LYS A 198 14.75 -11.77 15.19
N ALA A 199 16.03 -11.61 15.52
CA ALA A 199 16.44 -11.07 16.81
C ALA A 199 15.99 -9.62 17.00
N ILE A 200 16.04 -8.81 15.95
CA ILE A 200 15.54 -7.44 15.98
C ILE A 200 14.02 -7.45 16.26
N ASN A 201 13.21 -8.21 15.49
CA ASN A 201 11.76 -8.30 15.70
C ASN A 201 11.41 -8.72 17.14
N ALA A 202 12.17 -9.62 17.76
CA ALA A 202 11.89 -10.07 19.11
C ALA A 202 12.17 -9.00 20.18
N ASN A 203 12.91 -7.93 19.84
CA ASN A 203 13.29 -6.87 20.75
C ASN A 203 12.76 -5.48 20.32
N LEU A 204 12.01 -5.39 19.21
CA LEU A 204 11.37 -4.13 18.81
C LEU A 204 10.27 -3.77 19.80
N LYS A 205 10.26 -2.48 20.17
CA LYS A 205 9.15 -1.88 20.89
C LYS A 205 8.14 -1.28 19.91
N ASP A 206 6.89 -1.11 20.34
CA ASP A 206 5.81 -0.58 19.49
C ASP A 206 6.08 0.87 19.03
N ASP A 207 6.86 1.63 19.77
CA ASP A 207 7.26 3.02 19.48
C ASP A 207 8.62 3.13 18.78
N ALA A 208 9.22 2.02 18.34
CA ALA A 208 10.54 2.02 17.74
C ALA A 208 10.57 2.78 16.41
N ILE A 209 11.56 3.67 16.26
CA ILE A 209 11.86 4.35 15.00
C ILE A 209 12.99 3.59 14.30
N ILE A 210 12.72 3.12 13.08
CA ILE A 210 13.68 2.34 12.31
C ILE A 210 14.21 3.17 11.16
N SER A 211 15.52 3.29 11.09
CA SER A 211 16.24 3.83 9.93
C SER A 211 17.08 2.73 9.30
N ALA A 212 16.98 2.57 8.00
CA ALA A 212 17.76 1.62 7.24
C ALA A 212 18.50 2.33 6.10
N ASP A 213 19.79 2.04 5.96
CA ASP A 213 20.59 2.57 4.86
C ASP A 213 20.21 1.91 3.53
N VAL A 214 20.60 2.55 2.43
CA VAL A 214 20.37 2.02 1.06
C VAL A 214 21.25 0.79 0.85
N GLY A 215 20.68 -0.24 0.22
CA GLY A 215 21.39 -1.47 -0.11
C GLY A 215 20.68 -2.72 0.40
N THR A 216 21.47 -3.71 0.79
CA THR A 216 20.92 -5.00 1.26
C THR A 216 20.19 -4.90 2.58
N SER A 217 20.58 -3.99 3.48
CA SER A 217 19.86 -3.69 4.72
C SER A 217 18.41 -3.30 4.47
N THR A 218 18.15 -2.47 3.44
CA THR A 218 16.78 -2.13 3.02
C THR A 218 15.99 -3.36 2.57
N VAL A 219 16.62 -4.32 1.89
CA VAL A 219 15.96 -5.56 1.44
C VAL A 219 15.50 -6.39 2.62
N TRP A 220 16.38 -6.60 3.59
CA TRP A 220 16.07 -7.41 4.78
C TRP A 220 15.06 -6.72 5.68
N SER A 221 15.22 -5.43 5.97
CA SER A 221 14.25 -4.68 6.77
C SER A 221 12.86 -4.67 6.12
N THR A 222 12.77 -4.46 4.81
CA THR A 222 11.49 -4.46 4.09
C THR A 222 10.78 -5.81 4.15
N ARG A 223 11.53 -6.92 4.06
CA ARG A 223 10.95 -8.27 3.95
C ARG A 223 10.71 -8.94 5.28
N TYR A 224 11.56 -8.69 6.27
CA TYR A 224 11.62 -9.49 7.49
C TYR A 224 11.28 -8.73 8.77
N LEU A 225 11.33 -7.37 8.77
CA LEU A 225 10.84 -6.61 9.92
C LEU A 225 9.32 -6.53 9.87
N ASN A 226 8.70 -6.91 10.98
CA ASN A 226 7.26 -6.77 11.20
C ASN A 226 7.01 -5.43 11.90
N LEU A 227 6.35 -4.51 11.21
CA LEU A 227 6.10 -3.14 11.68
C LEU A 227 4.59 -2.89 11.78
N SER A 228 4.17 -2.31 12.90
CA SER A 228 2.77 -1.98 13.23
C SER A 228 2.51 -0.47 13.17
#